data_97b70f6ad07da7226672a85c00ba953e
#
_entry.id   97b70f6ad07da7226672a85c00ba953e
#
_cell.length_a   1.000
_cell.length_b   1.000
_cell.length_c   1.000
_cell.angle_alpha   90.00
_cell.angle_beta   90.00
_cell.angle_gamma   90.00
#
_symmetry.space_group_name_H-M   'P 1'
#
loop_
_entity.id
_entity.type
_entity.pdbx_description
1 polymer ?
#
loop_
_entity_poly.entity_id
_entity_poly.type
_entity_poly.pdbx_seq_one_letter_code
_entity_poly.pdbx_strand_id
1 'polypeptide(L)'
;MFDLEQIILERHSTRLFLPRPVPRALVEEALVLAQHAPSNSNIQPWHMVFASGRPRDQLVKALLEEAQRRPPNIPPLPEAFRHFRSELGAQVYGAMGIAREDTAGHTAAVLRNWEFFRAPLAGIVCMHRDLGPADALSVGMYLQTLLLALTERGLGTCIEVSIAGYPEIVRAQLAIPAELSILCGLAVGYPDPDFAANKLHVNREPVGKNVVFLDEESRENRGKRAA
;
A
#
# COMPACT_ATOMS: atom_id res chain seq x y z
N MET A 1 -16.90 19.37 1.52
CA MET A 1 -16.78 18.03 2.13
C MET A 1 -17.00 17.03 1.02
N PHE A 2 -16.03 16.16 0.74
CA PHE A 2 -16.20 15.10 -0.25
C PHE A 2 -17.20 14.09 0.28
N ASP A 3 -18.02 13.49 -0.59
CA ASP A 3 -18.81 12.33 -0.21
C ASP A 3 -17.93 11.06 -0.22
N LEU A 4 -18.43 9.96 0.32
CA LEU A 4 -17.69 8.71 0.43
C LEU A 4 -17.31 8.15 -0.94
N GLU A 5 -18.21 8.24 -1.94
CA GLU A 5 -17.97 7.75 -3.28
C GLU A 5 -16.79 8.50 -3.93
N GLN A 6 -16.79 9.82 -3.84
CA GLN A 6 -15.72 10.65 -4.38
C GLN A 6 -14.37 10.32 -3.73
N ILE A 7 -14.31 10.16 -2.40
CA ILE A 7 -13.08 9.80 -1.69
C ILE A 7 -12.55 8.43 -2.15
N ILE A 8 -13.45 7.45 -2.33
CA ILE A 8 -13.06 6.11 -2.81
C ILE A 8 -12.46 6.19 -4.22
N LEU A 9 -13.06 6.99 -5.10
CA LEU A 9 -12.60 7.14 -6.48
C LEU A 9 -11.29 7.93 -6.57
N GLU A 10 -11.10 8.96 -5.76
CA GLU A 10 -9.89 9.77 -5.73
C GLU A 10 -8.69 9.07 -5.09
N ARG A 11 -8.94 8.20 -4.10
CA ARG A 11 -7.85 7.46 -3.45
C ARG A 11 -7.08 6.61 -4.46
N HIS A 12 -5.82 6.92 -4.66
CA HIS A 12 -4.88 6.16 -5.51
C HIS A 12 -3.51 6.05 -4.84
N SER A 13 -2.61 5.24 -5.41
CA SER A 13 -1.24 5.12 -4.93
C SER A 13 -0.40 6.31 -5.41
N THR A 14 0.00 7.17 -4.49
CA THR A 14 0.87 8.32 -4.75
C THR A 14 2.32 7.89 -4.79
N ARG A 15 3.07 8.19 -5.86
CA ARG A 15 4.43 7.68 -6.11
C ARG A 15 5.50 8.77 -6.19
N LEU A 16 5.15 9.99 -5.81
CA LEU A 16 6.07 11.08 -5.47
C LEU A 16 5.32 12.08 -4.61
N PHE A 17 6.00 12.57 -3.58
CA PHE A 17 5.45 13.51 -2.61
C PHE A 17 6.26 14.79 -2.57
N LEU A 18 5.59 15.89 -2.26
CA LEU A 18 6.24 17.16 -1.92
C LEU A 18 7.01 17.02 -0.59
N PRO A 19 8.15 17.72 -0.43
CA PRO A 19 8.94 17.68 0.80
C PRO A 19 8.29 18.43 1.97
N ARG A 20 6.98 18.70 1.87
CA ARG A 20 6.18 19.41 2.87
C ARG A 20 5.87 18.49 4.05
N PRO A 21 6.24 18.84 5.30
CA PRO A 21 5.93 18.04 6.47
C PRO A 21 4.40 17.81 6.62
N VAL A 22 4.04 16.61 7.05
CA VAL A 22 2.66 16.26 7.39
C VAL A 22 2.41 16.62 8.86
N PRO A 23 1.43 17.50 9.18
CA PRO A 23 1.07 17.78 10.55
C PRO A 23 0.60 16.52 11.27
N ARG A 24 1.17 16.24 12.43
CA ARG A 24 0.82 15.06 13.23
C ARG A 24 -0.67 15.00 13.56
N ALA A 25 -1.29 16.16 13.87
CA ALA A 25 -2.70 16.24 14.17
C ALA A 25 -3.61 15.68 13.07
N LEU A 26 -3.30 15.94 11.77
CA LEU A 26 -4.09 15.40 10.66
C LEU A 26 -4.01 13.87 10.60
N VAL A 27 -2.85 13.31 10.93
CA VAL A 27 -2.67 11.85 10.96
C VAL A 27 -3.41 11.25 12.15
N GLU A 28 -3.33 11.87 13.32
CA GLU A 28 -4.04 11.42 14.53
C GLU A 28 -5.56 11.46 14.35
N GLU A 29 -6.11 12.50 13.73
CA GLU A 29 -7.53 12.57 13.37
C GLU A 29 -7.95 11.42 12.44
N ALA A 30 -7.15 11.11 11.42
CA ALA A 30 -7.41 10.00 10.51
C ALA A 30 -7.30 8.64 11.22
N LEU A 31 -6.34 8.48 12.14
CA LEU A 31 -6.18 7.28 12.96
C LEU A 31 -7.36 7.06 13.89
N VAL A 32 -7.92 8.11 14.50
CA VAL A 32 -9.15 8.02 15.31
C VAL A 32 -10.30 7.44 14.50
N LEU A 33 -10.47 7.87 13.25
CA LEU A 33 -11.50 7.30 12.37
C LEU A 33 -11.19 5.83 12.02
N ALA A 34 -9.92 5.51 11.74
CA ALA A 34 -9.50 4.15 11.41
C ALA A 34 -9.75 3.16 12.56
N GLN A 35 -9.68 3.59 13.83
CA GLN A 35 -9.97 2.76 15.00
C GLN A 35 -11.42 2.22 15.03
N HIS A 36 -12.33 2.80 14.24
CA HIS A 36 -13.70 2.28 14.10
C HIS A 36 -13.81 1.10 13.12
N ALA A 37 -12.72 0.67 12.49
CA ALA A 37 -12.73 -0.50 11.63
C ALA A 37 -13.14 -1.76 12.43
N PRO A 38 -13.97 -2.64 11.88
CA PRO A 38 -14.31 -3.90 12.54
C PRO A 38 -13.11 -4.84 12.59
N SER A 39 -13.10 -5.72 13.59
CA SER A 39 -12.10 -6.79 13.67
C SER A 39 -12.68 -8.07 14.25
N ASN A 40 -12.05 -9.20 13.93
CA ASN A 40 -12.41 -10.48 14.50
C ASN A 40 -12.42 -10.38 16.04
N SER A 41 -13.53 -10.73 16.67
CA SER A 41 -13.70 -10.66 18.13
C SER A 41 -13.28 -9.32 18.77
N ASN A 42 -13.26 -8.25 18.00
CA ASN A 42 -12.82 -6.92 18.42
C ASN A 42 -11.37 -6.89 18.97
N ILE A 43 -10.49 -7.75 18.45
CA ILE A 43 -9.10 -7.85 18.94
C ILE A 43 -8.20 -6.71 18.46
N GLN A 44 -8.65 -5.92 17.45
CA GLN A 44 -7.95 -4.73 16.95
C GLN A 44 -6.45 -5.02 16.67
N PRO A 45 -6.15 -5.96 15.73
CA PRO A 45 -4.83 -6.58 15.61
C PRO A 45 -3.77 -5.68 14.96
N TRP A 46 -4.15 -4.50 14.50
CA TRP A 46 -3.27 -3.55 13.84
C TRP A 46 -2.32 -2.85 14.80
N HIS A 47 -1.07 -2.75 14.38
CA HIS A 47 -0.05 -1.98 15.06
C HIS A 47 0.67 -1.10 14.04
N MET A 48 0.77 0.21 14.30
CA MET A 48 1.38 1.16 13.40
C MET A 48 2.58 1.84 14.06
N VAL A 49 3.68 1.94 13.31
CA VAL A 49 4.84 2.75 13.70
C VAL A 49 5.06 3.81 12.64
N PHE A 50 5.05 5.08 13.02
CA PHE A 50 5.32 6.19 12.10
C PHE A 50 6.70 6.80 12.38
N ALA A 51 7.43 7.12 11.30
CA ALA A 51 8.72 7.79 11.33
C ALA A 51 8.71 9.01 10.39
N SER A 52 9.22 10.13 10.87
CA SER A 52 9.45 11.34 10.09
C SER A 52 10.79 11.97 10.46
N GLY A 53 11.32 12.89 9.64
CA GLY A 53 12.61 13.52 9.87
C GLY A 53 13.75 12.51 10.00
N ARG A 54 14.66 12.72 10.95
CA ARG A 54 15.88 11.90 11.10
C ARG A 54 15.61 10.38 11.23
N PRO A 55 14.63 9.89 12.03
CA PRO A 55 14.33 8.45 12.09
C PRO A 55 13.91 7.87 10.73
N ARG A 56 13.07 8.61 9.97
CA ARG A 56 12.65 8.21 8.62
C ARG A 56 13.87 8.17 7.68
N ASP A 57 14.73 9.18 7.72
CA ASP A 57 15.90 9.27 6.82
C ASP A 57 16.95 8.17 7.11
N GLN A 58 17.14 7.81 8.37
CA GLN A 58 17.97 6.67 8.77
C GLN A 58 17.40 5.35 8.27
N LEU A 59 16.10 5.14 8.38
CA LEU A 59 15.43 3.95 7.84
C LEU A 59 15.60 3.85 6.34
N VAL A 60 15.34 4.93 5.59
CA VAL A 60 15.50 4.97 4.13
C VAL A 60 16.93 4.65 3.72
N LYS A 61 17.93 5.27 4.37
CA LYS A 61 19.33 4.99 4.09
C LYS A 61 19.65 3.51 4.26
N ALA A 62 19.25 2.91 5.38
CA ALA A 62 19.51 1.50 5.67
C ALA A 62 18.81 0.56 4.67
N LEU A 63 17.57 0.87 4.28
CA LEU A 63 16.83 0.09 3.28
C LEU A 63 17.47 0.16 1.90
N LEU A 64 17.92 1.34 1.46
CA LEU A 64 18.60 1.52 0.18
C LEU A 64 19.95 0.80 0.14
N GLU A 65 20.73 0.86 1.22
CA GLU A 65 21.97 0.13 1.35
C GLU A 65 21.77 -1.39 1.25
N GLU A 66 20.71 -1.90 1.89
CA GLU A 66 20.39 -3.32 1.85
C GLU A 66 19.84 -3.76 0.48
N ALA A 67 19.01 -2.93 -0.15
CA ALA A 67 18.46 -3.19 -1.47
C ALA A 67 19.55 -3.29 -2.57
N GLN A 68 20.70 -2.64 -2.37
CA GLN A 68 21.87 -2.77 -3.24
C GLN A 68 22.67 -4.05 -3.00
N ARG A 69 22.55 -4.65 -1.80
CA ARG A 69 23.32 -5.86 -1.43
C ARG A 69 22.60 -7.15 -1.77
N ARG A 70 21.29 -7.19 -1.59
CA ARG A 70 20.49 -8.40 -1.83
C ARG A 70 19.05 -8.07 -2.23
N PRO A 71 18.39 -8.96 -2.97
CA PRO A 71 16.97 -8.79 -3.28
C PRO A 71 16.11 -8.88 -2.00
N PRO A 72 14.93 -8.22 -1.97
CA PRO A 72 14.00 -8.31 -0.85
C PRO A 72 13.41 -9.72 -0.75
N ASN A 73 13.19 -10.18 0.47
CA ASN A 73 12.49 -11.44 0.73
C ASN A 73 10.97 -11.26 0.60
N ILE A 74 10.48 -11.14 -0.63
CA ILE A 74 9.07 -11.01 -0.96
C ILE A 74 8.66 -12.25 -1.77
N PRO A 75 7.60 -12.97 -1.38
CA PRO A 75 7.10 -14.08 -2.16
C PRO A 75 6.74 -13.63 -3.59
N PRO A 76 7.12 -14.41 -4.63
CA PRO A 76 6.75 -14.09 -6.00
C PRO A 76 5.23 -14.23 -6.18
N LEU A 77 4.65 -13.41 -7.07
CA LEU A 77 3.26 -13.58 -7.45
C LEU A 77 3.07 -14.93 -8.16
N PRO A 78 1.99 -15.67 -7.86
CA PRO A 78 1.60 -16.83 -8.64
C PRO A 78 1.47 -16.49 -10.13
N GLU A 79 1.72 -17.47 -11.01
CA GLU A 79 1.72 -17.31 -12.47
C GLU A 79 0.47 -16.57 -12.98
N ALA A 80 -0.71 -16.99 -12.51
CA ALA A 80 -1.99 -16.41 -12.90
C ALA A 80 -2.13 -14.90 -12.64
N PHE A 81 -1.31 -14.31 -11.76
CA PHE A 81 -1.39 -12.90 -11.38
C PHE A 81 -0.21 -12.05 -11.89
N ARG A 82 0.78 -12.65 -12.57
CA ARG A 82 1.98 -11.93 -13.03
C ARG A 82 1.67 -10.85 -14.07
N HIS A 83 0.66 -11.07 -14.92
CA HIS A 83 0.24 -10.11 -15.93
C HIS A 83 -0.19 -8.77 -15.32
N PHE A 84 -0.92 -8.76 -14.18
CA PHE A 84 -1.30 -7.51 -13.49
C PHE A 84 -0.09 -6.67 -13.09
N ARG A 85 0.97 -7.32 -12.59
CA ARG A 85 2.21 -6.61 -12.24
C ARG A 85 2.90 -6.03 -13.46
N SER A 86 2.93 -6.78 -14.55
CA SER A 86 3.55 -6.34 -15.81
C SER A 86 2.80 -5.16 -16.43
N GLU A 87 1.47 -5.25 -16.48
CA GLU A 87 0.60 -4.20 -17.03
C GLU A 87 0.67 -2.91 -16.20
N LEU A 88 0.58 -3.04 -14.87
CA LEU A 88 0.75 -1.89 -13.97
C LEU A 88 2.13 -1.27 -14.12
N GLY A 89 3.17 -2.08 -14.20
CA GLY A 89 4.55 -1.61 -14.41
C GLY A 89 4.67 -0.80 -15.69
N ALA A 90 4.13 -1.29 -16.79
CA ALA A 90 4.15 -0.59 -18.08
C ALA A 90 3.46 0.78 -18.00
N GLN A 91 2.30 0.87 -17.32
CA GLN A 91 1.60 2.14 -17.14
C GLN A 91 2.39 3.12 -16.27
N VAL A 92 2.92 2.66 -15.12
CA VAL A 92 3.65 3.51 -14.18
C VAL A 92 4.95 4.01 -14.79
N TYR A 93 5.76 3.13 -15.36
CA TYR A 93 7.04 3.51 -15.96
C TYR A 93 6.85 4.35 -17.21
N GLY A 94 5.84 4.04 -18.05
CA GLY A 94 5.48 4.85 -19.19
C GLY A 94 5.10 6.29 -18.80
N ALA A 95 4.27 6.45 -17.74
CA ALA A 95 3.93 7.77 -17.21
C ALA A 95 5.14 8.51 -16.61
N MET A 96 6.15 7.80 -16.15
CA MET A 96 7.42 8.38 -15.69
C MET A 96 8.38 8.72 -16.84
N GLY A 97 8.02 8.42 -18.08
CA GLY A 97 8.89 8.62 -19.25
C GLY A 97 10.06 7.63 -19.33
N ILE A 98 9.96 6.49 -18.61
CA ILE A 98 11.00 5.45 -18.60
C ILE A 98 10.71 4.47 -19.75
N ALA A 99 11.59 4.44 -20.75
CA ALA A 99 11.49 3.53 -21.87
C ALA A 99 11.66 2.06 -21.41
N ARG A 100 11.08 1.11 -22.15
CA ARG A 100 11.13 -0.32 -21.79
C ARG A 100 12.55 -0.86 -21.69
N GLU A 101 13.45 -0.34 -22.52
CA GLU A 101 14.87 -0.71 -22.61
C GLU A 101 15.74 0.01 -21.58
N ASP A 102 15.22 1.04 -20.91
CA ASP A 102 15.98 1.82 -19.90
C ASP A 102 16.08 1.06 -18.57
N THR A 103 17.01 0.12 -18.51
CA THR A 103 17.28 -0.69 -17.31
C THR A 103 17.68 0.17 -16.11
N ALA A 104 18.42 1.24 -16.33
CA ALA A 104 18.88 2.13 -15.26
C ALA A 104 17.71 2.93 -14.68
N GLY A 105 16.84 3.47 -15.52
CA GLY A 105 15.61 4.15 -15.11
C GLY A 105 14.66 3.22 -14.37
N HIS A 106 14.48 1.98 -14.83
CA HIS A 106 13.69 0.96 -14.13
C HIS A 106 14.26 0.66 -12.74
N THR A 107 15.57 0.46 -12.63
CA THR A 107 16.22 0.21 -11.34
C THR A 107 16.03 1.38 -10.39
N ALA A 108 16.25 2.61 -10.86
CA ALA A 108 16.02 3.82 -10.05
C ALA A 108 14.57 3.95 -9.59
N ALA A 109 13.60 3.65 -10.47
CA ALA A 109 12.17 3.69 -10.13
C ALA A 109 11.80 2.61 -9.09
N VAL A 110 12.36 1.41 -9.19
CA VAL A 110 12.15 0.35 -8.20
C VAL A 110 12.71 0.74 -6.83
N LEU A 111 13.88 1.36 -6.78
CA LEU A 111 14.51 1.81 -5.52
C LEU A 111 13.64 2.85 -4.78
N ARG A 112 12.77 3.60 -5.46
CA ARG A 112 11.85 4.54 -4.82
C ARG A 112 10.90 3.89 -3.80
N ASN A 113 10.63 2.61 -3.93
CA ASN A 113 9.84 1.90 -2.91
C ASN A 113 10.52 1.95 -1.53
N TRP A 114 11.83 1.82 -1.47
CA TRP A 114 12.58 1.89 -0.20
C TRP A 114 12.89 3.32 0.24
N GLU A 115 12.58 4.31 -0.59
CA GLU A 115 12.55 5.72 -0.24
C GLU A 115 11.16 6.17 0.28
N PHE A 116 10.17 5.26 0.37
CA PHE A 116 8.77 5.61 0.58
C PHE A 116 8.28 6.66 -0.43
N PHE A 117 8.72 6.55 -1.69
CA PHE A 117 8.46 7.52 -2.74
C PHE A 117 8.77 8.98 -2.34
N ARG A 118 9.73 9.17 -1.46
CA ARG A 118 10.14 10.46 -0.85
C ARG A 118 9.08 11.11 0.04
N ALA A 119 8.11 10.33 0.53
CA ALA A 119 7.13 10.82 1.48
C ALA A 119 7.81 11.34 2.76
N PRO A 120 7.37 12.46 3.32
CA PRO A 120 7.92 13.00 4.56
C PRO A 120 7.55 12.18 5.79
N LEU A 121 6.53 11.33 5.70
CA LEU A 121 6.08 10.44 6.76
C LEU A 121 6.03 9.00 6.23
N ALA A 122 6.76 8.12 6.89
CA ALA A 122 6.79 6.68 6.65
C ALA A 122 6.04 5.95 7.77
N GLY A 123 5.07 5.11 7.42
CA GLY A 123 4.37 4.21 8.32
C GLY A 123 4.82 2.77 8.12
N ILE A 124 4.87 1.99 9.18
CA ILE A 124 5.04 0.54 9.13
C ILE A 124 3.80 -0.10 9.73
N VAL A 125 3.17 -0.97 8.97
CA VAL A 125 1.97 -1.72 9.37
C VAL A 125 2.40 -3.08 9.87
N CYS A 126 2.02 -3.39 11.10
CA CYS A 126 2.36 -4.65 11.77
C CYS A 126 1.13 -5.34 12.35
N MET A 127 1.29 -6.61 12.66
CA MET A 127 0.32 -7.45 13.36
C MET A 127 1.09 -8.44 14.23
N HIS A 128 0.51 -8.89 15.35
CA HIS A 128 1.16 -9.93 16.15
C HIS A 128 1.41 -11.20 15.31
N ARG A 129 2.59 -11.78 15.41
CA ARG A 129 3.05 -12.88 14.54
C ARG A 129 2.25 -14.18 14.68
N ASP A 130 1.60 -14.40 15.82
CA ASP A 130 0.80 -15.58 16.09
C ASP A 130 -0.65 -15.47 15.58
N LEU A 131 -1.02 -14.29 15.01
CA LEU A 131 -2.31 -14.07 14.36
C LEU A 131 -2.27 -14.54 12.90
N GLY A 132 -3.46 -14.87 12.36
CA GLY A 132 -3.60 -15.50 11.06
C GLY A 132 -4.21 -14.62 9.96
N PRO A 133 -4.58 -15.24 8.82
CA PRO A 133 -5.16 -14.52 7.68
C PRO A 133 -6.46 -13.78 7.99
N ALA A 134 -7.32 -14.32 8.88
CA ALA A 134 -8.55 -13.67 9.30
C ALA A 134 -8.29 -12.34 10.02
N ASP A 135 -7.19 -12.29 10.79
CA ASP A 135 -6.80 -11.09 11.52
C ASP A 135 -6.11 -10.08 10.58
N ALA A 136 -5.35 -10.57 9.59
CA ALA A 136 -4.79 -9.73 8.54
C ALA A 136 -5.90 -9.05 7.71
N LEU A 137 -7.07 -9.70 7.51
CA LEU A 137 -8.25 -9.08 6.92
C LEU A 137 -8.72 -7.87 7.75
N SER A 138 -8.72 -7.99 9.08
CA SER A 138 -9.05 -6.89 9.99
C SER A 138 -8.07 -5.72 9.86
N VAL A 139 -6.76 -6.01 9.75
CA VAL A 139 -5.74 -4.98 9.48
C VAL A 139 -6.00 -4.30 8.13
N GLY A 140 -6.40 -5.06 7.11
CA GLY A 140 -6.76 -4.51 5.79
C GLY A 140 -7.94 -3.54 5.85
N MET A 141 -8.99 -3.86 6.62
CA MET A 141 -10.14 -2.97 6.84
C MET A 141 -9.73 -1.68 7.56
N TYR A 142 -8.94 -1.79 8.63
CA TYR A 142 -8.36 -0.63 9.31
C TYR A 142 -7.53 0.24 8.36
N LEU A 143 -6.64 -0.38 7.60
CA LEU A 143 -5.74 0.32 6.70
C LEU A 143 -6.52 1.05 5.60
N GLN A 144 -7.53 0.42 4.99
CA GLN A 144 -8.38 1.08 3.99
C GLN A 144 -9.13 2.28 4.58
N THR A 145 -9.67 2.16 5.80
CA THR A 145 -10.32 3.28 6.48
C THR A 145 -9.35 4.44 6.71
N LEU A 146 -8.11 4.14 7.15
CA LEU A 146 -7.07 5.13 7.30
C LEU A 146 -6.73 5.83 5.98
N LEU A 147 -6.58 5.07 4.88
CA LEU A 147 -6.27 5.65 3.57
C LEU A 147 -7.36 6.62 3.11
N LEU A 148 -8.63 6.27 3.28
CA LEU A 148 -9.75 7.15 2.90
C LEU A 148 -9.78 8.41 3.77
N ALA A 149 -9.58 8.28 5.08
CA ALA A 149 -9.52 9.41 6.01
C ALA A 149 -8.35 10.37 5.72
N LEU A 150 -7.19 9.84 5.30
CA LEU A 150 -6.05 10.66 4.86
C LEU A 150 -6.33 11.34 3.52
N THR A 151 -6.98 10.65 2.57
CA THR A 151 -7.37 11.21 1.27
C THR A 151 -8.33 12.39 1.44
N GLU A 152 -9.34 12.28 2.31
CA GLU A 152 -10.26 13.37 2.65
C GLU A 152 -9.52 14.63 3.13
N ARG A 153 -8.39 14.45 3.81
CA ARG A 153 -7.53 15.52 4.32
C ARG A 153 -6.51 16.05 3.33
N GLY A 154 -6.63 15.64 2.05
CA GLY A 154 -5.71 16.05 0.97
C GLY A 154 -4.33 15.40 1.04
N LEU A 155 -4.19 14.31 1.79
CA LEU A 155 -2.96 13.55 1.88
C LEU A 155 -3.00 12.35 0.92
N GLY A 156 -1.95 12.21 0.13
CA GLY A 156 -1.71 11.03 -0.68
C GLY A 156 -1.06 9.91 0.13
N THR A 157 -1.26 8.69 -0.33
CA THR A 157 -0.72 7.49 0.32
C THR A 157 -0.24 6.46 -0.71
N CYS A 158 0.72 5.63 -0.31
CA CYS A 158 1.08 4.41 -1.04
C CYS A 158 1.39 3.27 -0.07
N ILE A 159 0.73 2.13 -0.26
CA ILE A 159 1.07 0.88 0.46
C ILE A 159 2.21 0.20 -0.27
N GLU A 160 3.23 -0.24 0.49
CA GLU A 160 4.48 -0.77 -0.04
C GLU A 160 4.83 -2.12 0.60
N VAL A 161 4.42 -3.20 -0.08
CA VAL A 161 4.75 -4.57 0.36
C VAL A 161 6.27 -4.82 0.34
N SER A 162 7.01 -4.13 -0.54
CA SER A 162 8.47 -4.19 -0.66
C SER A 162 9.21 -3.92 0.66
N ILE A 163 8.66 -3.08 1.53
CA ILE A 163 9.24 -2.75 2.84
C ILE A 163 9.30 -3.99 3.75
N ALA A 164 8.30 -4.87 3.67
CA ALA A 164 8.29 -6.13 4.43
C ALA A 164 9.37 -7.13 3.95
N GLY A 165 10.03 -6.86 2.83
CA GLY A 165 11.11 -7.69 2.29
C GLY A 165 12.45 -7.60 3.06
N TYR A 166 12.60 -6.59 3.93
CA TYR A 166 13.77 -6.39 4.80
C TYR A 166 13.35 -6.17 6.26
N PRO A 167 12.63 -7.12 6.87
CA PRO A 167 12.02 -6.92 8.18
C PRO A 167 13.04 -6.68 9.29
N GLU A 168 14.23 -7.28 9.20
CA GLU A 168 15.32 -7.08 10.17
C GLU A 168 15.86 -5.64 10.16
N ILE A 169 15.96 -5.01 8.97
CA ILE A 169 16.40 -3.63 8.83
C ILE A 169 15.35 -2.69 9.44
N VAL A 170 14.08 -2.89 9.09
CA VAL A 170 12.97 -2.08 9.61
C VAL A 170 12.90 -2.19 11.14
N ARG A 171 13.04 -3.41 11.69
CA ARG A 171 13.05 -3.64 13.15
C ARG A 171 14.20 -2.92 13.84
N ALA A 172 15.40 -3.05 13.30
CA ALA A 172 16.60 -2.45 13.89
C ALA A 172 16.51 -0.92 13.91
N GLN A 173 15.97 -0.30 12.83
CA GLN A 173 15.90 1.16 12.72
C GLN A 173 14.77 1.77 13.56
N LEU A 174 13.65 1.06 13.74
CA LEU A 174 12.45 1.58 14.41
C LEU A 174 12.13 0.88 15.73
N ALA A 175 13.01 0.03 16.24
CA ALA A 175 12.83 -0.73 17.48
C ALA A 175 11.51 -1.51 17.53
N ILE A 176 11.08 -2.09 16.39
CA ILE A 176 9.84 -2.86 16.33
C ILE A 176 10.04 -4.21 17.02
N PRO A 177 9.20 -4.56 18.02
CA PRO A 177 9.29 -5.79 18.77
C PRO A 177 9.24 -7.05 17.89
N ALA A 178 9.92 -8.13 18.32
CA ALA A 178 10.05 -9.37 17.56
C ALA A 178 8.71 -10.12 17.42
N GLU A 179 7.78 -9.92 18.33
CA GLU A 179 6.42 -10.48 18.30
C GLU A 179 5.52 -9.87 17.22
N LEU A 180 5.90 -8.75 16.61
CA LEU A 180 5.15 -8.10 15.54
C LEU A 180 5.67 -8.53 14.17
N SER A 181 4.84 -9.10 13.31
CA SER A 181 5.10 -9.28 11.89
C SER A 181 4.90 -7.97 11.14
N ILE A 182 5.85 -7.59 10.30
CA ILE A 182 5.74 -6.44 9.41
C ILE A 182 4.95 -6.87 8.17
N LEU A 183 3.83 -6.24 7.90
CA LEU A 183 2.95 -6.54 6.77
C LEU A 183 3.28 -5.71 5.54
N CYS A 184 3.47 -4.41 5.71
CA CYS A 184 3.83 -3.49 4.63
C CYS A 184 4.36 -2.16 5.20
N GLY A 185 4.92 -1.33 4.31
CA GLY A 185 5.12 0.09 4.52
C GLY A 185 3.92 0.91 4.07
N LEU A 186 3.86 2.15 4.52
CA LEU A 186 2.89 3.17 4.13
C LEU A 186 3.58 4.51 3.95
N ALA A 187 3.66 4.99 2.72
CA ALA A 187 4.08 6.34 2.42
C ALA A 187 2.92 7.31 2.63
N VAL A 188 3.13 8.43 3.31
CA VAL A 188 2.12 9.47 3.56
C VAL A 188 2.71 10.86 3.33
N GLY A 189 2.00 11.71 2.58
CA GLY A 189 2.44 13.07 2.31
C GLY A 189 1.49 13.83 1.39
N TYR A 190 1.87 15.03 1.00
CA TYR A 190 1.16 15.78 -0.03
C TYR A 190 1.61 15.30 -1.41
N PRO A 191 0.70 14.85 -2.30
CA PRO A 191 1.07 14.42 -3.64
C PRO A 191 1.80 15.53 -4.41
N ASP A 192 2.84 15.18 -5.15
CA ASP A 192 3.43 16.08 -6.14
C ASP A 192 2.49 16.16 -7.34
N PRO A 193 1.88 17.32 -7.64
CA PRO A 193 0.91 17.46 -8.72
C PRO A 193 1.54 17.40 -10.13
N ASP A 194 2.85 17.61 -10.21
CA ASP A 194 3.57 17.64 -11.49
C ASP A 194 4.09 16.24 -11.87
N PHE A 195 4.05 15.29 -10.95
CA PHE A 195 4.50 13.93 -11.22
C PHE A 195 3.43 13.12 -11.97
N ALA A 196 3.69 12.80 -13.23
CA ALA A 196 2.71 12.19 -14.12
C ALA A 196 2.15 10.85 -13.61
N ALA A 197 2.97 10.03 -12.92
CA ALA A 197 2.50 8.76 -12.37
C ALA A 197 1.51 8.94 -11.19
N ASN A 198 1.39 10.13 -10.59
CA ASN A 198 0.36 10.44 -9.60
C ASN A 198 -1.01 10.72 -10.24
N LYS A 199 -1.04 10.95 -11.56
CA LYS A 199 -2.27 11.20 -12.32
C LYS A 199 -2.86 9.92 -12.94
N LEU A 200 -2.24 8.76 -12.67
CA LEU A 200 -2.69 7.48 -13.22
C LEU A 200 -3.96 6.98 -12.55
N HIS A 201 -4.97 6.72 -13.37
CA HIS A 201 -6.15 5.96 -12.99
C HIS A 201 -6.01 4.52 -13.48
N VAL A 202 -5.74 3.60 -12.56
CA VAL A 202 -5.59 2.18 -12.87
C VAL A 202 -6.96 1.50 -12.85
N ASN A 203 -7.34 0.88 -13.96
CA ASN A 203 -8.60 0.16 -14.07
C ASN A 203 -8.69 -1.01 -13.08
N ARG A 204 -9.90 -1.45 -12.84
CA ARG A 204 -10.22 -2.65 -12.05
C ARG A 204 -10.94 -3.66 -12.94
N GLU A 205 -10.82 -4.93 -12.59
CA GLU A 205 -11.62 -5.97 -13.21
C GLU A 205 -13.12 -5.70 -13.01
N PRO A 206 -13.97 -6.04 -13.99
CA PRO A 206 -15.41 -5.94 -13.83
C PRO A 206 -15.89 -6.76 -12.64
N VAL A 207 -16.95 -6.31 -11.95
CA VAL A 207 -17.52 -6.99 -10.77
C VAL A 207 -17.80 -8.45 -11.02
N GLY A 208 -18.32 -8.81 -12.20
CA GLY A 208 -18.66 -10.19 -12.56
C GLY A 208 -17.47 -11.15 -12.69
N LYS A 209 -16.22 -10.64 -12.67
CA LYS A 209 -15.01 -11.49 -12.60
C LYS A 209 -14.77 -12.05 -11.19
N ASN A 210 -15.14 -11.28 -10.17
CA ASN A 210 -14.76 -11.56 -8.78
C ASN A 210 -15.98 -11.83 -7.89
N VAL A 211 -17.20 -11.54 -8.37
CA VAL A 211 -18.45 -11.68 -7.60
C VAL A 211 -19.42 -12.60 -8.34
N VAL A 212 -19.97 -13.55 -7.63
CA VAL A 212 -21.00 -14.47 -8.15
C VAL A 212 -22.22 -14.34 -7.26
N PHE A 213 -23.37 -14.04 -7.87
CA PHE A 213 -24.66 -14.13 -7.21
C PHE A 213 -25.23 -15.53 -7.45
N LEU A 214 -25.67 -16.20 -6.39
CA LEU A 214 -26.32 -17.53 -6.46
C LEU A 214 -27.76 -17.35 -6.02
N ASP A 215 -28.63 -17.13 -7.00
CA ASP A 215 -30.08 -17.03 -6.87
C ASP A 215 -30.78 -18.13 -7.69
N GLU A 216 -32.11 -18.16 -7.67
CA GLU A 216 -32.90 -19.16 -8.39
C GLU A 216 -32.68 -19.08 -9.90
N GLU A 217 -32.62 -17.86 -10.47
CA GLU A 217 -32.42 -17.66 -11.91
C GLU A 217 -31.01 -18.12 -12.37
N SER A 218 -30.00 -17.92 -11.55
CA SER A 218 -28.62 -18.34 -11.85
C SER A 218 -28.46 -19.86 -11.82
N ARG A 219 -29.25 -20.58 -11.01
CA ARG A 219 -29.29 -22.05 -10.97
C ARG A 219 -29.90 -22.64 -12.22
N GLU A 220 -31.02 -22.10 -12.70
CA GLU A 220 -31.67 -22.55 -13.94
C GLU A 220 -30.78 -22.35 -15.17
N ASN A 221 -30.06 -21.22 -15.26
CA ASN A 221 -29.17 -20.93 -16.36
C ASN A 221 -27.91 -21.81 -16.38
N ARG A 222 -27.41 -22.26 -15.21
CA ARG A 222 -26.31 -23.25 -15.12
C ARG A 222 -26.78 -24.65 -15.54
N GLY A 223 -27.99 -25.07 -15.17
CA GLY A 223 -28.58 -26.33 -15.62
C GLY A 223 -28.73 -26.42 -17.14
N LYS A 224 -29.09 -25.32 -17.79
CA LYS A 224 -29.26 -25.24 -19.26
C LYS A 224 -27.93 -25.23 -20.05
N ARG A 225 -26.80 -24.87 -19.40
CA ARG A 225 -25.47 -24.90 -20.02
C ARG A 225 -24.70 -26.23 -19.81
N ALA A 226 -25.20 -27.08 -18.92
CA ALA A 226 -24.60 -28.38 -18.61
C ALA A 226 -25.35 -29.54 -19.27
N ALA A 227 -26.46 -29.29 -19.96
CA ALA A 227 -27.22 -30.20 -20.81
C ALA A 227 -26.98 -29.89 -22.30
#